data_6f7740df8892e1a7ebc680f315e838a6
#
_entry.id   6f7740df8892e1a7ebc680f315e838a6
#
_cell.length_a   1.000
_cell.length_b   1.000
_cell.length_c   1.000
_cell.angle_alpha   90.00
_cell.angle_beta   90.00
_cell.angle_gamma   90.00
#
_symmetry.space_group_name_H-M   'P 1'
#
loop_
_entity.id
_entity.type
_entity.pdbx_description
1 polymer ?
#
loop_
_entity_poly.entity_id
_entity_poly.type
_entity_poly.pdbx_seq_one_letter_code
_entity_poly.pdbx_strand_id
1 'polypeptide(L)'
;MPSFSHSIDVSKPPSEVFPWLLEQDKVPQWTSDLERYDVDGALGVGTHVTQKLTVAGGIALDMEITAYDPPRGAATAFETNGVKVVSEYIVEGSGAGSRVTQTLDAKASGFTAKMLIPIVQGRLETKLKEDLERLKTVLEG
;
A
#
# COMPACT_ATOMS: atom_id res chain seq x y z
N MET A 1 -1.56 0.85 19.26
CA MET A 1 -0.83 0.55 18.03
C MET A 1 -1.01 1.66 17.04
N PRO A 2 0.08 2.20 16.48
CA PRO A 2 -0.07 3.26 15.47
C PRO A 2 -0.77 2.72 14.22
N SER A 3 -1.87 3.35 13.91
CA SER A 3 -2.66 3.03 12.74
C SER A 3 -3.12 4.36 12.12
N PHE A 4 -3.05 4.45 10.81
CA PHE A 4 -3.52 5.64 10.11
C PHE A 4 -4.08 5.25 8.75
N SER A 5 -4.99 6.08 8.24
CA SER A 5 -5.64 5.83 6.98
C SER A 5 -5.84 7.12 6.20
N HIS A 6 -6.03 6.96 4.89
CA HIS A 6 -6.35 8.05 4.00
C HIS A 6 -7.29 7.52 2.92
N SER A 7 -8.22 8.34 2.51
CA SER A 7 -9.20 7.98 1.48
C SER A 7 -9.15 8.96 0.33
N ILE A 8 -9.42 8.45 -0.87
CA ILE A 8 -9.60 9.27 -2.06
C ILE A 8 -10.90 8.86 -2.76
N ASP A 9 -11.51 9.81 -3.44
CA ASP A 9 -12.68 9.56 -4.28
C ASP A 9 -12.27 9.70 -5.73
N VAL A 10 -12.59 8.70 -6.55
CA VAL A 10 -12.28 8.70 -7.97
C VAL A 10 -13.53 8.45 -8.79
N SER A 11 -13.54 8.91 -10.05
CA SER A 11 -14.72 8.82 -10.92
C SER A 11 -14.78 7.51 -11.72
N LYS A 12 -14.01 6.51 -11.31
CA LYS A 12 -14.00 5.19 -11.95
C LYS A 12 -14.66 4.15 -11.06
N PRO A 13 -15.32 3.13 -11.64
CA PRO A 13 -15.94 2.07 -10.83
C PRO A 13 -14.88 1.17 -10.18
N PRO A 14 -15.26 0.44 -9.10
CA PRO A 14 -14.30 -0.42 -8.39
C PRO A 14 -13.54 -1.41 -9.28
N SER A 15 -14.19 -1.96 -10.30
CA SER A 15 -13.54 -2.91 -11.21
C SER A 15 -12.40 -2.30 -12.03
N GLU A 16 -12.45 -0.98 -12.27
CA GLU A 16 -11.37 -0.28 -12.97
C GLU A 16 -10.29 0.23 -12.01
N VAL A 17 -10.66 0.46 -10.76
CA VAL A 17 -9.74 0.99 -9.74
C VAL A 17 -8.88 -0.12 -9.13
N PHE A 18 -9.49 -1.25 -8.80
CA PHE A 18 -8.82 -2.30 -8.05
C PHE A 18 -7.51 -2.80 -8.68
N PRO A 19 -7.44 -3.02 -10.02
CA PRO A 19 -6.18 -3.48 -10.61
C PRO A 19 -4.98 -2.56 -10.36
N TRP A 20 -5.22 -1.27 -10.13
CA TRP A 20 -4.15 -0.30 -9.89
C TRP A 20 -3.47 -0.46 -8.53
N LEU A 21 -4.09 -1.20 -7.61
CA LEU A 21 -3.61 -1.30 -6.24
C LEU A 21 -2.43 -2.25 -6.09
N LEU A 22 -2.36 -3.33 -6.88
CA LEU A 22 -1.35 -4.37 -6.70
C LEU A 22 -0.64 -4.82 -7.98
N GLU A 23 -1.15 -4.50 -9.17
CA GLU A 23 -0.55 -5.01 -10.42
C GLU A 23 0.83 -4.41 -10.68
N GLN A 24 1.72 -5.26 -11.19
CA GLN A 24 3.13 -4.95 -11.37
C GLN A 24 3.38 -3.75 -12.30
N ASP A 25 2.60 -3.63 -13.36
CA ASP A 25 2.74 -2.55 -14.33
C ASP A 25 2.04 -1.26 -13.91
N LYS A 26 1.18 -1.31 -12.92
CA LYS A 26 0.36 -0.17 -12.49
C LYS A 26 0.90 0.53 -11.25
N VAL A 27 1.32 -0.23 -10.24
CA VAL A 27 1.78 0.34 -8.97
C VAL A 27 2.92 1.36 -9.16
N PRO A 28 3.91 1.11 -10.02
CA PRO A 28 4.98 2.10 -10.21
C PRO A 28 4.53 3.44 -10.77
N GLN A 29 3.34 3.52 -11.35
CA GLN A 29 2.84 4.75 -11.94
C GLN A 29 2.34 5.77 -10.91
N TRP A 30 2.05 5.32 -9.69
CA TRP A 30 1.53 6.21 -8.65
C TRP A 30 2.30 6.13 -7.33
N THR A 31 3.28 5.26 -7.21
CA THR A 31 4.04 5.05 -5.98
C THR A 31 5.36 5.82 -6.03
N SER A 32 5.60 6.67 -5.04
CA SER A 32 6.84 7.44 -4.93
C SER A 32 8.00 6.59 -4.39
N ASP A 33 9.23 7.04 -4.66
CA ASP A 33 10.45 6.44 -4.11
C ASP A 33 10.59 4.95 -4.41
N LEU A 34 9.98 4.50 -5.50
CA LEU A 34 9.97 3.09 -5.88
C LEU A 34 10.99 2.85 -6.97
N GLU A 35 12.00 2.03 -6.68
CA GLU A 35 12.99 1.62 -7.66
C GLU A 35 12.55 0.35 -8.40
N ARG A 36 11.87 -0.57 -7.67
CA ARG A 36 11.48 -1.84 -8.23
C ARG A 36 10.23 -2.38 -7.56
N TYR A 37 9.36 -3.01 -8.33
CA TYR A 37 8.14 -3.64 -7.84
C TYR A 37 7.89 -4.89 -8.66
N ASP A 38 8.08 -6.06 -8.07
CA ASP A 38 7.95 -7.34 -8.76
C ASP A 38 6.92 -8.23 -8.05
N VAL A 39 5.93 -8.68 -8.78
CA VAL A 39 4.93 -9.62 -8.29
C VAL A 39 5.35 -11.03 -8.69
N ASP A 40 5.44 -11.93 -7.73
CA ASP A 40 5.87 -13.31 -7.97
C ASP A 40 4.65 -14.19 -8.29
N GLY A 41 4.30 -14.24 -9.55
CA GLY A 41 3.20 -15.05 -10.04
C GLY A 41 1.86 -14.31 -10.08
N ALA A 42 0.78 -15.06 -10.07
CA ALA A 42 -0.57 -14.48 -10.10
C ALA A 42 -0.94 -13.86 -8.76
N LEU A 43 -1.68 -12.76 -8.82
CA LEU A 43 -2.15 -12.08 -7.60
C LEU A 43 -3.16 -12.95 -6.85
N GLY A 44 -2.98 -13.03 -5.54
CA GLY A 44 -3.86 -13.79 -4.66
C GLY A 44 -3.24 -13.90 -3.27
N VAL A 45 -3.97 -14.52 -2.34
CA VAL A 45 -3.46 -14.76 -0.99
C VAL A 45 -2.23 -15.66 -1.06
N GLY A 46 -1.17 -15.27 -0.37
CA GLY A 46 0.10 -15.99 -0.36
C GLY A 46 1.09 -15.53 -1.42
N THR A 47 0.67 -14.68 -2.36
CA THR A 47 1.57 -14.15 -3.38
C THR A 47 2.59 -13.21 -2.73
N HIS A 48 3.85 -13.36 -3.09
CA HIS A 48 4.91 -12.47 -2.63
C HIS A 48 5.16 -11.35 -3.63
N VAL A 49 5.41 -10.16 -3.09
CA VAL A 49 5.74 -8.97 -3.88
C VAL A 49 7.04 -8.40 -3.33
N THR A 50 8.03 -8.26 -4.19
CA THR A 50 9.29 -7.63 -3.82
C THR A 50 9.23 -6.16 -4.22
N GLN A 51 9.44 -5.28 -3.27
CA GLN A 51 9.42 -3.84 -3.49
C GLN A 51 10.75 -3.26 -3.02
N LYS A 52 11.42 -2.51 -3.91
CA LYS A 52 12.66 -1.84 -3.55
C LYS A 52 12.43 -0.34 -3.57
N LEU A 53 12.66 0.29 -2.43
CA LEU A 53 12.48 1.73 -2.25
C LEU A 53 13.83 2.43 -2.24
N THR A 54 13.86 3.68 -2.70
CA THR A 54 15.07 4.48 -2.74
C THR A 54 15.35 5.19 -1.42
N VAL A 55 14.42 5.13 -0.47
CA VAL A 55 14.58 5.77 0.84
C VAL A 55 15.68 5.10 1.65
N ALA A 56 16.33 5.88 2.53
CA ALA A 56 17.34 5.40 3.48
C ALA A 56 18.46 4.60 2.80
N GLY A 57 18.88 5.01 1.60
CA GLY A 57 19.95 4.34 0.88
C GLY A 57 19.54 3.08 0.12
N GLY A 58 18.24 2.82 0.07
CA GLY A 58 17.68 1.65 -0.60
C GLY A 58 17.25 0.57 0.38
N ILE A 59 15.96 0.26 0.37
CA ILE A 59 15.37 -0.78 1.23
C ILE A 59 14.60 -1.75 0.35
N ALA A 60 14.90 -3.04 0.48
CA ALA A 60 14.13 -4.09 -0.18
C ALA A 60 13.13 -4.66 0.82
N LEU A 61 11.87 -4.72 0.41
CA LEU A 61 10.78 -5.26 1.23
C LEU A 61 10.19 -6.48 0.53
N ASP A 62 10.02 -7.56 1.28
CA ASP A 62 9.31 -8.75 0.80
C ASP A 62 7.92 -8.71 1.43
N MET A 63 6.93 -8.37 0.61
CA MET A 63 5.54 -8.29 1.06
C MET A 63 4.80 -9.56 0.68
N GLU A 64 3.85 -9.95 1.51
CA GLU A 64 2.95 -11.05 1.22
C GLU A 64 1.52 -10.53 1.17
N ILE A 65 0.77 -10.97 0.16
CA ILE A 65 -0.66 -10.67 0.08
C ILE A 65 -1.37 -11.57 1.07
N THR A 66 -2.00 -10.97 2.08
CA THR A 66 -2.66 -11.72 3.16
C THR A 66 -4.17 -11.77 3.01
N ALA A 67 -4.75 -10.88 2.20
CA ALA A 67 -6.17 -10.91 1.85
C ALA A 67 -6.32 -10.41 0.42
N TYR A 68 -7.25 -10.99 -0.32
CA TYR A 68 -7.46 -10.64 -1.72
C TYR A 68 -8.91 -10.90 -2.11
N ASP A 69 -9.68 -9.84 -2.26
CA ASP A 69 -11.12 -9.91 -2.56
C ASP A 69 -11.49 -8.87 -3.62
N PRO A 70 -11.13 -9.12 -4.90
CA PRO A 70 -11.44 -8.15 -5.95
C PRO A 70 -12.95 -8.03 -6.18
N PRO A 71 -13.47 -6.87 -6.50
CA PRO A 71 -12.79 -5.57 -6.56
C PRO A 71 -12.92 -4.76 -5.24
N ARG A 72 -13.19 -5.43 -4.12
CA ARG A 72 -13.55 -4.78 -2.85
C ARG A 72 -12.37 -4.48 -1.95
N GLY A 73 -11.32 -5.28 -1.98
CA GLY A 73 -10.21 -5.03 -1.11
C GLY A 73 -9.09 -6.05 -1.19
N ALA A 74 -7.98 -5.70 -0.56
CA ALA A 74 -6.81 -6.55 -0.44
C ALA A 74 -5.97 -6.07 0.72
N ALA A 75 -5.12 -6.94 1.23
CA ALA A 75 -4.18 -6.58 2.29
C ALA A 75 -2.82 -7.19 2.01
N THR A 76 -1.78 -6.47 2.40
CA THR A 76 -0.40 -6.94 2.31
C THR A 76 0.28 -6.75 3.66
N ALA A 77 1.30 -7.53 3.92
CA ALA A 77 2.09 -7.41 5.14
C ALA A 77 3.56 -7.58 4.83
N PHE A 78 4.40 -6.81 5.51
CA PHE A 78 5.84 -7.01 5.48
C PHE A 78 6.41 -6.72 6.86
N GLU A 79 7.63 -7.20 7.09
CA GLU A 79 8.32 -6.99 8.35
C GLU A 79 9.75 -6.56 8.06
N THR A 80 10.20 -5.51 8.74
CA THR A 80 11.57 -5.01 8.62
C THR A 80 11.99 -4.41 9.96
N ASN A 81 13.22 -4.73 10.39
CA ASN A 81 13.81 -4.20 11.62
C ASN A 81 12.91 -4.35 12.85
N GLY A 82 12.18 -5.47 12.94
CA GLY A 82 11.29 -5.74 14.06
C GLY A 82 9.95 -5.01 14.02
N VAL A 83 9.67 -4.32 12.92
CA VAL A 83 8.39 -3.63 12.71
C VAL A 83 7.61 -4.38 11.65
N LYS A 84 6.40 -4.82 11.99
CA LYS A 84 5.47 -5.44 11.05
C LYS A 84 4.48 -4.39 10.60
N VAL A 85 4.34 -4.24 9.29
CA VAL A 85 3.40 -3.29 8.70
C VAL A 85 2.37 -4.06 7.89
N VAL A 86 1.09 -3.80 8.18
CA VAL A 86 -0.03 -4.35 7.41
C VAL A 86 -0.69 -3.19 6.67
N SER A 87 -0.84 -3.33 5.37
CA SER A 87 -1.51 -2.36 4.52
C SER A 87 -2.80 -2.98 4.02
N GLU A 88 -3.92 -2.30 4.26
CA GLU A 88 -5.22 -2.76 3.80
C GLU A 88 -5.82 -1.74 2.85
N TYR A 89 -6.30 -2.22 1.71
CA TYR A 89 -7.05 -1.42 0.74
C TYR A 89 -8.50 -1.81 0.77
N ILE A 90 -9.38 -0.83 0.83
CA ILE A 90 -10.82 -1.03 0.72
C ILE A 90 -11.33 -0.15 -0.41
N VAL A 91 -12.04 -0.75 -1.36
CA VAL A 91 -12.63 -0.05 -2.50
C VAL A 91 -14.15 -0.17 -2.41
N GLU A 92 -14.81 0.96 -2.27
CA GLU A 92 -16.26 1.02 -2.15
C GLU A 92 -16.86 1.78 -3.33
N GLY A 93 -17.94 1.25 -3.90
CA GLY A 93 -18.67 1.96 -4.92
C GLY A 93 -19.36 3.20 -4.33
N SER A 94 -19.27 4.34 -5.03
CA SER A 94 -19.88 5.59 -4.58
C SER A 94 -20.46 6.31 -5.81
N GLY A 95 -21.76 6.14 -6.04
CA GLY A 95 -22.38 6.65 -7.26
C GLY A 95 -21.80 5.95 -8.49
N ALA A 96 -21.32 6.72 -9.45
CA ALA A 96 -20.65 6.19 -10.64
C ALA A 96 -19.15 5.94 -10.42
N GLY A 97 -18.64 6.28 -9.24
CA GLY A 97 -17.21 6.19 -8.94
C GLY A 97 -16.91 5.25 -7.78
N SER A 98 -15.78 5.50 -7.15
CA SER A 98 -15.29 4.68 -6.04
C SER A 98 -14.65 5.54 -4.97
N ARG A 99 -14.66 5.02 -3.73
CA ARG A 99 -13.83 5.52 -2.65
C ARG A 99 -12.77 4.46 -2.34
N VAL A 100 -11.51 4.86 -2.39
CA VAL A 100 -10.40 4.00 -2.03
C VAL A 100 -9.85 4.44 -0.68
N THR A 101 -9.81 3.52 0.26
CA THR A 101 -9.22 3.77 1.58
C THR A 101 -8.05 2.83 1.77
N GLN A 102 -6.90 3.40 2.13
CA GLN A 102 -5.73 2.61 2.54
C GLN A 102 -5.47 2.85 4.01
N THR A 103 -5.35 1.77 4.76
CA THR A 103 -5.02 1.80 6.19
C THR A 103 -3.69 1.10 6.39
N LEU A 104 -2.78 1.76 7.09
CA LEU A 104 -1.50 1.18 7.50
C LEU A 104 -1.52 0.98 9.00
N ASP A 105 -1.09 -0.20 9.42
CA ASP A 105 -1.02 -0.58 10.81
C ASP A 105 0.39 -1.09 11.09
N ALA A 106 1.13 -0.42 11.97
CA ALA A 106 2.51 -0.76 12.28
C ALA A 106 2.61 -1.30 13.71
N LYS A 107 3.23 -2.46 13.85
CA LYS A 107 3.41 -3.11 15.13
C LYS A 107 4.89 -3.44 15.35
N ALA A 108 5.45 -2.95 16.46
CA ALA A 108 6.84 -3.19 16.80
C ALA A 108 6.98 -4.35 17.77
N SER A 109 7.99 -5.19 17.56
CA SER A 109 8.40 -6.20 18.52
C SER A 109 9.77 -5.78 19.09
N GLY A 110 9.85 -5.69 20.42
CA GLY A 110 11.08 -5.30 21.10
C GLY A 110 11.20 -3.80 21.34
N PHE A 111 12.07 -3.44 22.25
CA PHE A 111 12.23 -2.07 22.72
C PHE A 111 12.79 -1.15 21.61
N THR A 112 13.83 -1.59 20.92
CA THR A 112 14.48 -0.79 19.87
C THR A 112 13.50 -0.47 18.73
N ALA A 113 12.71 -1.48 18.32
CA ALA A 113 11.73 -1.29 17.26
C ALA A 113 10.64 -0.30 17.68
N LYS A 114 10.21 -0.35 18.96
CA LYS A 114 9.21 0.58 19.46
C LYS A 114 9.68 2.03 19.44
N MET A 115 10.97 2.28 19.63
CA MET A 115 11.53 3.60 19.56
C MET A 115 11.53 4.18 18.13
N LEU A 116 11.51 3.31 17.12
CA LEU A 116 11.49 3.71 15.72
C LEU A 116 10.10 4.04 15.20
N ILE A 117 9.05 3.56 15.88
CA ILE A 117 7.67 3.71 15.42
C ILE A 117 7.28 5.16 15.08
N PRO A 118 7.53 6.17 15.93
CA PRO A 118 7.14 7.55 15.60
C PRO A 118 7.79 8.07 14.33
N ILE A 119 9.05 7.69 14.08
CA ILE A 119 9.79 8.13 12.89
C ILE A 119 9.25 7.44 11.64
N VAL A 120 9.08 6.12 11.71
CA VAL A 120 8.56 5.31 10.61
C VAL A 120 7.13 5.73 10.27
N GLN A 121 6.30 5.95 11.30
CA GLN A 121 4.91 6.33 11.10
C GLN A 121 4.78 7.64 10.33
N GLY A 122 5.56 8.65 10.69
CA GLY A 122 5.50 9.94 10.00
C GLY A 122 5.81 9.83 8.52
N ARG A 123 6.85 9.06 8.17
CA ARG A 123 7.23 8.86 6.78
C ARG A 123 6.19 8.06 6.01
N LEU A 124 5.67 6.99 6.62
CA LEU A 124 4.66 6.14 5.98
C LEU A 124 3.36 6.90 5.76
N GLU A 125 2.97 7.72 6.72
CA GLU A 125 1.74 8.51 6.61
C GLU A 125 1.83 9.51 5.46
N THR A 126 2.94 10.24 5.38
CA THR A 126 3.16 11.21 4.30
C THR A 126 3.16 10.50 2.93
N LYS A 127 3.92 9.41 2.84
CA LYS A 127 4.00 8.64 1.59
C LYS A 127 2.62 8.11 1.18
N LEU A 128 1.87 7.56 2.13
CA LEU A 128 0.53 7.03 1.85
C LEU A 128 -0.39 8.10 1.27
N LYS A 129 -0.43 9.27 1.88
CA LYS A 129 -1.27 10.36 1.41
C LYS A 129 -0.86 10.85 0.02
N GLU A 130 0.43 11.07 -0.18
CA GLU A 130 0.95 11.56 -1.46
C GLU A 130 0.73 10.54 -2.57
N ASP A 131 0.96 9.27 -2.29
CA ASP A 131 0.80 8.21 -3.28
C ASP A 131 -0.67 8.03 -3.66
N LEU A 132 -1.59 8.06 -2.70
CA LEU A 132 -3.02 7.96 -3.01
C LEU A 132 -3.52 9.16 -3.82
N GLU A 133 -3.05 10.37 -3.51
CA GLU A 133 -3.42 11.54 -4.30
C GLU A 133 -2.88 11.43 -5.72
N ARG A 134 -1.69 10.85 -5.90
CA ARG A 134 -1.15 10.60 -7.23
C ARG A 134 -1.95 9.54 -7.96
N LEU A 135 -2.38 8.49 -7.26
CA LEU A 135 -3.27 7.48 -7.83
C LEU A 135 -4.55 8.12 -8.35
N LYS A 136 -5.14 9.01 -7.58
CA LYS A 136 -6.32 9.76 -8.02
C LYS A 136 -6.04 10.53 -9.30
N THR A 137 -4.92 11.24 -9.36
CA THR A 137 -4.54 12.00 -10.55
C THR A 137 -4.41 11.09 -11.77
N VAL A 138 -3.77 9.94 -11.62
CA VAL A 138 -3.60 8.99 -12.72
C VAL A 138 -4.94 8.44 -13.18
N LEU A 139 -5.84 8.11 -12.26
CA LEU A 139 -7.15 7.55 -12.60
C LEU A 139 -8.09 8.59 -13.22
N GLU A 140 -7.99 9.83 -12.78
CA GLU A 140 -8.83 10.91 -13.30
C GLU A 140 -8.31 11.50 -14.61
N GLY A 141 -7.02 11.35 -14.85
CA GLY A 141 -6.37 11.81 -16.07
C GLY A 141 -6.60 10.87 -17.23
#